data_722a45ed01bae1148cf7524b42c87e39
#
_entry.id   722a45ed01bae1148cf7524b42c87e39
#
_cell.length_a   1.000
_cell.length_b   1.000
_cell.length_c   1.000
_cell.angle_alpha   90.00
_cell.angle_beta   90.00
_cell.angle_gamma   90.00
#
_symmetry.space_group_name_H-M   'P 1'
#
loop_
_entity.id
_entity.type
_entity.pdbx_description
1 polymer ?
#
loop_
_entity_poly.entity_id
_entity_poly.type
_entity_poly.pdbx_seq_one_letter_code
_entity_poly.pdbx_strand_id
1 'polypeptide(L)'
;MSGYTFRPVMPADLPLLREWRSRPHWVEWWGPAEGEEGFFDEAMADPHTRAWIVELDGRAFAYAQDYDPHAWPGHPFAHLPAHARGIDQSIGPAELLGRGHGSAFVRAHCERLFAAGAPAIGTDPHPDNARAIRAYQKAGFAVASGPLDTSWGRAILMERRR
;
A
#
# COMPACT_ATOMS: atom_id res chain seq x y z
N MET A 1 -13.12 12.77 11.73
CA MET A 1 -12.47 11.53 12.17
C MET A 1 -12.73 10.43 11.17
N SER A 2 -11.70 9.76 10.71
CA SER A 2 -11.89 8.56 9.91
C SER A 2 -12.24 7.40 10.85
N GLY A 3 -13.18 6.54 10.47
CA GLY A 3 -13.46 5.31 11.20
C GLY A 3 -12.39 4.24 11.01
N TYR A 4 -11.25 4.59 10.42
CA TYR A 4 -10.15 3.68 10.12
C TYR A 4 -9.11 3.70 11.23
N THR A 5 -8.72 2.52 11.69
CA THR A 5 -7.62 2.34 12.61
C THR A 5 -6.54 1.45 11.96
N PHE A 6 -5.30 1.62 12.38
CA PHE A 6 -4.15 0.91 11.84
C PHE A 6 -3.47 0.22 13.00
N ARG A 7 -3.41 -1.09 12.96
CA ARG A 7 -2.66 -1.86 13.96
C ARG A 7 -1.61 -2.72 13.27
N PRO A 8 -0.46 -3.00 13.92
CA PRO A 8 0.55 -3.87 13.36
C PRO A 8 -0.03 -5.24 13.01
N VAL A 9 0.44 -5.82 11.90
CA VAL A 9 0.14 -7.21 11.57
C VAL A 9 0.75 -8.12 12.62
N MET A 10 -0.04 -9.08 13.10
CA MET A 10 0.39 -10.09 14.05
C MET A 10 0.37 -11.48 13.38
N PRO A 11 1.13 -12.47 13.89
CA PRO A 11 1.10 -13.82 13.33
C PRO A 11 -0.31 -14.41 13.20
N ALA A 12 -1.21 -14.07 14.12
CA ALA A 12 -2.61 -14.52 14.08
C ALA A 12 -3.39 -13.99 12.87
N ASP A 13 -2.90 -12.92 12.21
CA ASP A 13 -3.54 -12.35 11.03
C ASP A 13 -3.17 -13.08 9.74
N LEU A 14 -2.10 -13.88 9.75
CA LEU A 14 -1.58 -14.51 8.54
C LEU A 14 -2.60 -15.36 7.78
N PRO A 15 -3.44 -16.20 8.44
CA PRO A 15 -4.46 -16.94 7.70
C PRO A 15 -5.43 -16.05 6.93
N LEU A 16 -5.87 -14.94 7.53
CA LEU A 16 -6.76 -13.99 6.89
C LEU A 16 -6.07 -13.28 5.72
N LEU A 17 -4.83 -12.83 5.92
CA LEU A 17 -4.06 -12.15 4.88
C LEU A 17 -3.79 -13.07 3.68
N ARG A 18 -3.45 -14.32 3.94
CA ARG A 18 -3.22 -15.31 2.86
C ARG A 18 -4.51 -15.60 2.09
N GLU A 19 -5.65 -15.66 2.78
CA GLU A 19 -6.95 -15.79 2.12
C GLU A 19 -7.24 -14.60 1.22
N TRP A 20 -7.07 -13.38 1.73
CA TRP A 20 -7.25 -12.17 0.94
C TRP A 20 -6.31 -12.12 -0.27
N ARG A 21 -5.05 -12.51 -0.07
CA ARG A 21 -4.01 -12.49 -1.12
C ARG A 21 -4.36 -13.41 -2.29
N SER A 22 -5.12 -14.46 -2.05
CA SER A 22 -5.56 -15.41 -3.08
C SER A 22 -6.82 -14.97 -3.83
N ARG A 23 -7.47 -13.89 -3.42
CA ARG A 23 -8.70 -13.43 -4.05
C ARG A 23 -8.43 -12.80 -5.42
N PRO A 24 -9.36 -12.95 -6.40
CA PRO A 24 -9.16 -12.47 -7.78
C PRO A 24 -8.76 -11.02 -7.89
N HIS A 25 -9.40 -10.11 -7.13
CA HIS A 25 -9.10 -8.68 -7.20
C HIS A 25 -7.70 -8.33 -6.66
N TRP A 26 -7.13 -9.16 -5.79
CA TRP A 26 -5.77 -8.97 -5.31
C TRP A 26 -4.78 -9.56 -6.33
N VAL A 27 -5.04 -10.79 -6.81
CA VAL A 27 -4.20 -11.47 -7.81
C VAL A 27 -4.09 -10.67 -9.11
N GLU A 28 -5.16 -10.00 -9.51
CA GLU A 28 -5.19 -9.19 -10.74
C GLU A 28 -4.05 -8.17 -10.80
N TRP A 29 -3.73 -7.54 -9.67
CA TRP A 29 -2.75 -6.45 -9.63
C TRP A 29 -1.44 -6.82 -8.93
N TRP A 30 -1.45 -7.81 -8.06
CA TRP A 30 -0.28 -8.26 -7.31
C TRP A 30 0.35 -9.53 -7.91
N GLY A 31 -0.31 -10.15 -8.87
CA GLY A 31 0.12 -11.40 -9.48
C GLY A 31 -0.27 -12.64 -8.68
N PRO A 32 0.09 -13.83 -9.20
CA PRO A 32 -0.26 -15.10 -8.54
C PRO A 32 0.28 -15.19 -7.12
N ALA A 33 -0.49 -15.84 -6.23
CA ALA A 33 -0.06 -16.05 -4.85
C ALA A 33 0.99 -17.17 -4.71
N GLU A 34 1.05 -18.09 -5.68
CA GLU A 34 2.04 -19.17 -5.67
C GLU A 34 3.46 -18.61 -5.69
N GLY A 35 4.30 -19.11 -4.80
CA GLY A 35 5.68 -18.65 -4.65
C GLY A 35 5.85 -17.44 -3.77
N GLU A 36 4.77 -16.87 -3.27
CA GLU A 36 4.79 -15.70 -2.38
C GLU A 36 4.18 -15.98 -1.00
N GLU A 37 4.21 -17.23 -0.57
CA GLU A 37 3.64 -17.66 0.70
C GLU A 37 4.26 -16.95 1.90
N GLY A 38 5.52 -16.51 1.77
CA GLY A 38 6.24 -15.78 2.81
C GLY A 38 6.12 -14.25 2.74
N PHE A 39 5.33 -13.71 1.82
CA PHE A 39 5.27 -12.25 1.59
C PHE A 39 4.99 -11.45 2.88
N PHE A 40 3.96 -11.84 3.64
CA PHE A 40 3.60 -11.12 4.86
C PHE A 40 4.58 -11.37 6.00
N ASP A 41 5.14 -12.58 6.09
CA ASP A 41 6.18 -12.92 7.06
C ASP A 41 7.42 -12.06 6.83
N GLU A 42 7.84 -11.92 5.58
CA GLU A 42 8.98 -11.09 5.19
C GLU A 42 8.73 -9.62 5.49
N ALA A 43 7.53 -9.11 5.18
CA ALA A 43 7.17 -7.72 5.48
C ALA A 43 7.21 -7.44 6.99
N MET A 44 6.74 -8.40 7.81
CA MET A 44 6.78 -8.27 9.27
C MET A 44 8.20 -8.31 9.82
N ALA A 45 9.09 -9.06 9.19
CA ALA A 45 10.48 -9.24 9.64
C ALA A 45 11.42 -8.13 9.15
N ASP A 46 11.06 -7.43 8.07
CA ASP A 46 11.92 -6.39 7.46
C ASP A 46 11.96 -5.15 8.35
N PRO A 47 13.15 -4.72 8.82
CA PRO A 47 13.26 -3.53 9.64
C PRO A 47 12.94 -2.22 8.92
N HIS A 48 12.90 -2.23 7.59
CA HIS A 48 12.59 -1.06 6.75
C HIS A 48 11.13 -0.98 6.33
N THR A 49 10.32 -1.98 6.68
CA THR A 49 8.91 -2.09 6.30
C THR A 49 8.04 -2.20 7.55
N ARG A 50 6.91 -1.52 7.52
CA ARG A 50 5.87 -1.65 8.55
C ARG A 50 4.59 -2.16 7.90
N ALA A 51 4.06 -3.27 8.43
CA ALA A 51 2.86 -3.92 7.92
C ALA A 51 1.69 -3.69 8.89
N TRP A 52 0.54 -3.33 8.32
CA TRP A 52 -0.64 -2.90 9.07
C TRP A 52 -1.88 -3.68 8.64
N ILE A 53 -2.70 -4.03 9.62
CA ILE A 53 -4.11 -4.32 9.39
C ILE A 53 -4.87 -3.00 9.52
N VAL A 54 -5.65 -2.68 8.51
CA VAL A 54 -6.56 -1.54 8.55
C VAL A 54 -7.93 -2.05 8.98
N GLU A 55 -8.48 -1.46 10.02
CA GLU A 55 -9.80 -1.82 10.53
C GLU A 55 -10.78 -0.68 10.27
N LEU A 56 -12.00 -1.04 9.94
CA LEU A 56 -13.13 -0.13 9.83
C LEU A 56 -14.12 -0.53 10.92
N ASP A 57 -14.36 0.38 11.85
CA ASP A 57 -15.26 0.15 13.00
C ASP A 57 -14.92 -1.14 13.75
N GLY A 58 -13.62 -1.37 13.96
CA GLY A 58 -13.11 -2.53 14.70
C GLY A 58 -13.03 -3.83 13.90
N ARG A 59 -13.38 -3.82 12.60
CA ARG A 59 -13.32 -5.00 11.74
C ARG A 59 -12.20 -4.86 10.72
N ALA A 60 -11.34 -5.86 10.65
CA ALA A 60 -10.26 -5.91 9.65
C ALA A 60 -10.85 -5.90 8.23
N PHE A 61 -10.37 -5.00 7.35
CA PHE A 61 -10.87 -4.93 5.98
C PHE A 61 -9.78 -4.70 4.93
N ALA A 62 -8.58 -4.28 5.32
CA ALA A 62 -7.52 -4.02 4.36
C ALA A 62 -6.14 -4.31 4.96
N TYR A 63 -5.20 -4.56 4.07
CA TYR A 63 -3.77 -4.59 4.37
C TYR A 63 -3.14 -3.30 3.85
N ALA A 64 -2.21 -2.77 4.61
CA ALA A 64 -1.35 -1.68 4.15
C ALA A 64 0.07 -1.91 4.64
N GLN A 65 1.04 -1.41 3.88
CA GLN A 65 2.43 -1.36 4.34
C GLN A 65 3.04 -0.02 3.95
N ASP A 66 4.01 0.41 4.72
CA ASP A 66 4.88 1.53 4.38
C ASP A 66 6.33 1.11 4.55
N TYR A 67 7.20 1.62 3.71
CA TYR A 67 8.61 1.23 3.67
C TYR A 67 9.52 2.42 3.38
N ASP A 68 10.79 2.29 3.74
CA ASP A 68 11.84 3.26 3.40
C ASP A 68 12.38 2.96 2.00
N PRO A 69 12.08 3.79 0.98
CA PRO A 69 12.56 3.52 -0.37
C PRO A 69 14.08 3.64 -0.52
N HIS A 70 14.77 4.29 0.43
CA HIS A 70 16.22 4.41 0.40
C HIS A 70 16.94 3.16 0.91
N ALA A 71 16.20 2.20 1.47
CA ALA A 71 16.78 0.94 1.95
C ALA A 71 17.25 0.04 0.80
N TRP A 72 16.72 0.24 -0.42
CA TRP A 72 17.06 -0.56 -1.60
C TRP A 72 17.70 0.31 -2.68
N PRO A 73 18.98 0.04 -3.05
CA PRO A 73 19.64 0.79 -4.12
C PRO A 73 18.86 0.72 -5.43
N GLY A 74 18.74 1.87 -6.11
CA GLY A 74 18.04 1.94 -7.39
C GLY A 74 16.53 1.89 -7.33
N HIS A 75 15.93 2.00 -6.14
CA HIS A 75 14.48 2.05 -6.00
C HIS A 75 13.90 3.25 -6.74
N PRO A 76 12.76 3.09 -7.45
CA PRO A 76 12.13 4.20 -8.21
C PRO A 76 11.84 5.45 -7.38
N PHE A 77 11.64 5.34 -6.08
CA PHE A 77 11.41 6.47 -5.17
C PHE A 77 12.68 6.97 -4.48
N ALA A 78 13.87 6.53 -4.91
CA ALA A 78 15.13 6.99 -4.31
C ALA A 78 15.36 8.51 -4.46
N HIS A 79 14.67 9.16 -5.40
CA HIS A 79 14.74 10.61 -5.60
C HIS A 79 13.95 11.39 -4.53
N LEU A 80 13.09 10.75 -3.75
CA LEU A 80 12.34 11.41 -2.70
C LEU A 80 13.27 11.81 -1.54
N PRO A 81 12.90 12.84 -0.75
CA PRO A 81 13.69 13.26 0.39
C PRO A 81 13.94 12.14 1.41
N ALA A 82 14.97 12.30 2.23
CA ALA A 82 15.20 11.42 3.37
C ALA A 82 13.94 11.34 4.25
N HIS A 83 13.66 10.15 4.79
CA HIS A 83 12.47 9.85 5.60
C HIS A 83 11.15 9.77 4.82
N ALA A 84 11.17 9.89 3.49
CA ALA A 84 10.02 9.60 2.67
C ALA A 84 9.60 8.13 2.82
N ARG A 85 8.32 7.84 2.61
CA ARG A 85 7.79 6.48 2.69
C ARG A 85 7.17 6.08 1.37
N GLY A 86 7.38 4.83 0.95
CA GLY A 86 6.57 4.19 -0.06
C GLY A 86 5.41 3.47 0.60
N ILE A 87 4.28 3.34 -0.09
CA ILE A 87 3.12 2.61 0.43
C ILE A 87 2.55 1.64 -0.59
N ASP A 88 2.09 0.49 -0.10
CA ASP A 88 1.33 -0.50 -0.85
C ASP A 88 0.14 -0.93 -0.01
N GLN A 89 -1.00 -1.17 -0.63
CA GLN A 89 -2.20 -1.57 0.09
C GLN A 89 -3.20 -2.30 -0.80
N SER A 90 -4.07 -3.07 -0.17
CA SER A 90 -5.20 -3.71 -0.84
C SER A 90 -6.35 -3.96 0.14
N ILE A 91 -7.58 -3.74 -0.33
CA ILE A 91 -8.79 -4.11 0.40
C ILE A 91 -8.96 -5.63 0.33
N GLY A 92 -9.27 -6.27 1.45
CA GLY A 92 -9.48 -7.70 1.54
C GLY A 92 -10.85 -8.15 1.01
N PRO A 93 -11.96 -7.74 1.67
CA PRO A 93 -13.30 -8.14 1.21
C PRO A 93 -13.70 -7.47 -0.10
N ALA A 94 -14.02 -8.27 -1.12
CA ALA A 94 -14.37 -7.76 -2.44
C ALA A 94 -15.62 -6.86 -2.42
N GLU A 95 -16.55 -7.12 -1.52
CA GLU A 95 -17.78 -6.34 -1.36
C GLU A 95 -17.54 -4.89 -0.89
N LEU A 96 -16.35 -4.60 -0.38
CA LEU A 96 -15.98 -3.25 0.06
C LEU A 96 -15.27 -2.44 -1.03
N LEU A 97 -15.00 -3.04 -2.17
CA LEU A 97 -14.43 -2.34 -3.33
C LEU A 97 -15.47 -1.37 -3.93
N GLY A 98 -14.98 -0.25 -4.48
CA GLY A 98 -15.83 0.70 -5.19
C GLY A 98 -16.77 1.51 -4.30
N ARG A 99 -16.55 1.55 -2.99
CA ARG A 99 -17.38 2.28 -2.02
C ARG A 99 -16.69 3.50 -1.41
N GLY A 100 -15.54 3.89 -1.96
CA GLY A 100 -14.78 5.03 -1.47
C GLY A 100 -13.83 4.73 -0.31
N HIS A 101 -13.80 3.49 0.19
CA HIS A 101 -12.90 3.12 1.30
C HIS A 101 -11.43 3.22 0.91
N GLY A 102 -11.08 2.88 -0.33
CA GLY A 102 -9.70 2.92 -0.79
C GLY A 102 -9.07 4.29 -0.65
N SER A 103 -9.68 5.32 -1.24
CA SER A 103 -9.18 6.69 -1.14
C SER A 103 -9.21 7.20 0.30
N ALA A 104 -10.23 6.85 1.06
CA ALA A 104 -10.42 7.34 2.42
C ALA A 104 -9.35 6.77 3.38
N PHE A 105 -9.10 5.44 3.36
CA PHE A 105 -8.09 4.89 4.27
C PHE A 105 -6.66 5.22 3.84
N VAL A 106 -6.40 5.34 2.54
CA VAL A 106 -5.10 5.79 2.03
C VAL A 106 -4.82 7.21 2.50
N ARG A 107 -5.81 8.10 2.42
CA ARG A 107 -5.68 9.45 2.97
C ARG A 107 -5.36 9.42 4.46
N ALA A 108 -6.08 8.62 5.24
CA ALA A 108 -5.84 8.47 6.68
C ALA A 108 -4.42 7.94 6.95
N HIS A 109 -3.94 6.98 6.15
CA HIS A 109 -2.58 6.46 6.27
C HIS A 109 -1.54 7.54 5.99
N CYS A 110 -1.72 8.32 4.93
CA CYS A 110 -0.83 9.44 4.61
C CYS A 110 -0.76 10.45 5.76
N GLU A 111 -1.90 10.83 6.34
CA GLU A 111 -1.92 11.77 7.46
C GLU A 111 -1.12 11.22 8.66
N ARG A 112 -1.24 9.92 8.94
CA ARG A 112 -0.42 9.28 9.98
C ARG A 112 1.08 9.37 9.68
N LEU A 113 1.47 9.09 8.44
CA LEU A 113 2.88 9.12 8.03
C LEU A 113 3.44 10.54 8.07
N PHE A 114 2.68 11.54 7.63
CA PHE A 114 3.08 12.94 7.73
C PHE A 114 3.21 13.38 9.19
N ALA A 115 2.28 12.99 10.04
CA ALA A 115 2.33 13.28 11.47
C ALA A 115 3.56 12.65 12.14
N ALA A 116 4.02 11.50 11.64
CA ALA A 116 5.21 10.82 12.09
C ALA A 116 6.52 11.39 11.50
N GLY A 117 6.43 12.40 10.62
CA GLY A 117 7.58 13.13 10.09
C GLY A 117 7.95 12.84 8.64
N ALA A 118 7.22 12.00 7.93
CA ALA A 118 7.49 11.77 6.51
C ALA A 118 7.29 13.07 5.72
N PRO A 119 8.25 13.48 4.86
CA PRO A 119 8.10 14.68 4.04
C PRO A 119 7.36 14.43 2.74
N ALA A 120 7.31 13.18 2.28
CA ALA A 120 6.71 12.78 1.02
C ALA A 120 6.34 11.30 1.08
N ILE A 121 5.37 10.91 0.28
CA ILE A 121 4.89 9.53 0.16
C ILE A 121 4.77 9.18 -1.31
N GLY A 122 5.27 7.99 -1.70
CA GLY A 122 5.16 7.45 -3.04
C GLY A 122 4.28 6.21 -3.08
N THR A 123 3.60 6.01 -4.20
CA THR A 123 2.86 4.79 -4.50
C THR A 123 2.96 4.51 -6.00
N ASP A 124 2.90 3.25 -6.41
CA ASP A 124 3.26 2.84 -7.77
C ASP A 124 2.27 1.84 -8.36
N PRO A 125 1.02 2.27 -8.61
CA PRO A 125 0.03 1.39 -9.21
C PRO A 125 0.41 0.98 -10.63
N HIS A 126 -0.10 -0.20 -11.05
CA HIS A 126 0.00 -0.61 -12.44
C HIS A 126 -0.72 0.42 -13.33
N PRO A 127 -0.16 0.77 -14.52
CA PRO A 127 -0.76 1.78 -15.40
C PRO A 127 -2.22 1.49 -15.80
N ASP A 128 -2.60 0.22 -15.87
CA ASP A 128 -3.95 -0.21 -16.24
C ASP A 128 -4.92 -0.23 -15.06
N ASN A 129 -4.45 -0.05 -13.84
CA ASN A 129 -5.29 -0.05 -12.66
C ASN A 129 -5.94 1.33 -12.44
N ALA A 130 -6.91 1.65 -13.29
CA ALA A 130 -7.57 2.94 -13.27
C ALA A 130 -8.28 3.24 -11.94
N ARG A 131 -8.82 2.20 -11.28
CA ARG A 131 -9.47 2.35 -9.97
C ARG A 131 -8.48 2.82 -8.91
N ALA A 132 -7.31 2.18 -8.84
CA ALA A 132 -6.27 2.54 -7.87
C ALA A 132 -5.75 3.96 -8.15
N ILE A 133 -5.47 4.27 -9.42
CA ILE A 133 -4.98 5.60 -9.81
C ILE A 133 -5.97 6.68 -9.37
N ARG A 134 -7.26 6.50 -9.62
CA ARG A 134 -8.29 7.45 -9.19
C ARG A 134 -8.38 7.55 -7.66
N ALA A 135 -8.27 6.43 -6.96
CA ALA A 135 -8.28 6.43 -5.49
C ALA A 135 -7.09 7.21 -4.93
N TYR A 136 -5.90 7.02 -5.49
CA TYR A 136 -4.71 7.77 -5.08
C TYR A 136 -4.85 9.26 -5.38
N GLN A 137 -5.37 9.62 -6.55
CA GLN A 137 -5.64 11.02 -6.88
C GLN A 137 -6.58 11.67 -5.87
N LYS A 138 -7.65 10.98 -5.49
CA LYS A 138 -8.58 11.45 -4.45
C LYS A 138 -7.92 11.56 -3.08
N ALA A 139 -6.91 10.74 -2.82
CA ALA A 139 -6.14 10.79 -1.58
C ALA A 139 -5.02 11.85 -1.63
N GLY A 140 -4.91 12.62 -2.70
CA GLY A 140 -3.97 13.74 -2.81
C GLY A 140 -2.69 13.46 -3.57
N PHE A 141 -2.56 12.29 -4.20
CA PHE A 141 -1.40 11.96 -5.04
C PHE A 141 -1.53 12.56 -6.44
N ALA A 142 -0.37 12.89 -7.02
CA ALA A 142 -0.25 13.28 -8.42
C ALA A 142 0.72 12.35 -9.14
N VAL A 143 0.50 12.12 -10.42
CA VAL A 143 1.42 11.33 -11.25
C VAL A 143 2.74 12.08 -11.36
N ALA A 144 3.84 11.43 -10.97
CA ALA A 144 5.19 12.00 -11.03
C ALA A 144 5.97 11.50 -12.25
N SER A 145 5.71 10.28 -12.70
CA SER A 145 6.30 9.75 -13.94
C SER A 145 5.32 8.86 -14.68
N GLY A 146 5.47 8.79 -16.00
CA GLY A 146 4.74 7.87 -16.84
C GLY A 146 5.14 6.41 -16.60
N PRO A 147 4.53 5.46 -17.34
CA PRO A 147 4.80 4.05 -17.14
C PRO A 147 6.27 3.69 -17.28
N LEU A 148 6.77 2.88 -16.35
CA LEU A 148 8.13 2.35 -16.38
C LEU A 148 8.11 0.88 -15.94
N ASP A 149 9.15 0.15 -16.30
CA ASP A 149 9.32 -1.23 -15.89
C ASP A 149 10.09 -1.29 -14.58
N THR A 150 9.59 -2.04 -13.63
CA THR A 150 10.25 -2.31 -12.35
C THR A 150 10.51 -3.80 -12.22
N SER A 151 11.26 -4.20 -11.19
CA SER A 151 11.49 -5.62 -10.91
C SER A 151 10.21 -6.36 -10.50
N TRP A 152 9.16 -5.63 -10.14
CA TRP A 152 7.86 -6.20 -9.76
C TRP A 152 6.75 -5.94 -10.79
N GLY A 153 7.08 -5.38 -11.97
CA GLY A 153 6.15 -5.16 -13.07
C GLY A 153 6.08 -3.71 -13.53
N ARG A 154 5.14 -3.41 -14.42
CA ARG A 154 4.94 -2.05 -14.90
C ARG A 154 4.22 -1.20 -13.85
N ALA A 155 4.66 0.04 -13.73
CA ALA A 155 4.11 0.96 -12.74
C ALA A 155 4.12 2.39 -13.27
N ILE A 156 3.20 3.22 -12.76
CA ILE A 156 3.37 4.66 -12.77
C ILE A 156 3.75 5.11 -11.36
N LEU A 157 4.58 6.13 -11.26
CA LEU A 157 4.95 6.67 -9.96
C LEU A 157 4.01 7.82 -9.61
N MET A 158 3.42 7.76 -8.44
CA MET A 158 2.57 8.80 -7.89
C MET A 158 3.14 9.28 -6.58
N GLU A 159 3.05 10.58 -6.29
CA GLU A 159 3.64 11.18 -5.10
C GLU A 159 2.66 12.14 -4.45
N ARG A 160 2.75 12.19 -3.12
CA ARG A 160 2.08 13.20 -2.32
C ARG A 160 3.10 13.83 -1.38
N ARG A 161 3.24 15.14 -1.43
CA ARG A 161 4.09 15.92 -0.53
C ARG A 161 3.28 16.40 0.67
N ARG A 162 3.99 16.59 1.79
CA ARG A 162 3.41 17.14 3.02
C ARG A 162 2.96 18.59 2.83
#